data_8760b5ca4103f91ac7307761c71c6104
#
_entry.id   8760b5ca4103f91ac7307761c71c6104
#
_cell.length_a   1.000
_cell.length_b   1.000
_cell.length_c   1.000
_cell.angle_alpha   90.00
_cell.angle_beta   90.00
_cell.angle_gamma   90.00
#
_symmetry.space_group_name_H-M   'P 1'
#
loop_
_entity.id
_entity.type
_entity.pdbx_description
1 polymer ?
#
loop_
_entity_poly.entity_id
_entity_poly.type
_entity_poly.pdbx_seq_one_letter_code
_entity_poly.pdbx_strand_id
1 'polypeptide(L)'
;MDQEKIAKGKENQEDSSFNVGELISSSERFIDRNKKMIVIILAVVVCGIAGYFAYKHLVVIPKEKTAQAELFAAEQYFKNEDFDKALKGDGKHAGLINLMEEYGSTNSGKLAAYYAGNIYLQKGEYQKAIDCLSEYTPNDGFMKSQTKALMGDAYAELKQFDKAID
;
A
#
# COMPACT_ATOMS: atom_id res chain seq x y z
N MET A 1 -36.73 -30.38 -61.60
CA MET A 1 -35.82 -31.06 -60.68
C MET A 1 -34.84 -30.04 -60.14
N ASP A 2 -35.27 -29.07 -59.27
CA ASP A 2 -34.39 -28.08 -58.60
C ASP A 2 -35.16 -27.11 -57.66
N GLN A 3 -36.33 -27.49 -57.13
CA GLN A 3 -37.06 -26.70 -56.15
C GLN A 3 -36.97 -27.28 -54.71
N GLU A 4 -36.42 -28.48 -54.55
CA GLU A 4 -36.40 -29.19 -53.26
C GLU A 4 -35.10 -29.02 -52.45
N LYS A 5 -34.10 -28.37 -53.04
CA LYS A 5 -32.81 -28.12 -52.38
C LYS A 5 -32.69 -26.76 -51.66
N ILE A 6 -33.65 -25.87 -51.89
CA ILE A 6 -33.65 -24.52 -51.27
C ILE A 6 -34.40 -24.50 -49.94
N ALA A 7 -35.23 -25.50 -49.64
CA ALA A 7 -36.00 -25.56 -48.41
C ALA A 7 -35.27 -26.18 -47.19
N LYS A 8 -34.08 -26.82 -47.39
CA LYS A 8 -33.29 -27.48 -46.32
C LYS A 8 -32.15 -26.66 -45.79
N GLY A 9 -31.98 -25.41 -46.22
CA GLY A 9 -30.89 -24.56 -45.80
C GLY A 9 -31.27 -23.45 -44.77
N LYS A 10 -32.50 -23.47 -44.25
CA LYS A 10 -33.00 -22.40 -43.33
C LYS A 10 -33.37 -22.89 -41.93
N GLU A 11 -32.96 -24.03 -41.50
CA GLU A 11 -33.38 -24.61 -40.23
C GLU A 11 -32.19 -24.96 -39.34
N ASN A 12 -31.25 -24.07 -39.18
CA ASN A 12 -30.25 -24.10 -38.12
C ASN A 12 -29.58 -22.70 -37.96
N GLN A 13 -30.39 -21.64 -37.84
CA GLN A 13 -30.00 -20.49 -37.07
C GLN A 13 -30.70 -20.64 -35.72
N GLU A 14 -30.11 -21.39 -34.81
CA GLU A 14 -30.40 -21.26 -33.39
C GLU A 14 -30.14 -19.83 -33.01
N ASP A 15 -31.25 -19.17 -32.86
CA ASP A 15 -31.42 -17.80 -32.38
C ASP A 15 -30.86 -17.73 -30.95
N SER A 16 -29.53 -17.53 -30.85
CA SER A 16 -28.90 -17.11 -29.59
C SER A 16 -29.26 -15.66 -29.32
N SER A 17 -30.53 -15.31 -29.43
CA SER A 17 -31.05 -14.07 -28.89
C SER A 17 -30.92 -14.20 -27.38
N PHE A 18 -29.78 -13.67 -26.87
CA PHE A 18 -29.56 -13.46 -25.46
C PHE A 18 -30.78 -12.74 -24.88
N ASN A 19 -31.64 -13.51 -24.20
CA ASN A 19 -32.96 -13.05 -23.81
C ASN A 19 -32.85 -12.11 -22.58
N VAL A 20 -32.48 -10.86 -22.85
CA VAL A 20 -32.33 -9.80 -21.84
C VAL A 20 -33.55 -9.70 -20.93
N GLY A 21 -34.74 -9.94 -21.46
CA GLY A 21 -35.97 -9.95 -20.68
C GLY A 21 -36.05 -11.05 -19.62
N GLU A 22 -35.56 -12.25 -19.94
CA GLU A 22 -35.52 -13.37 -18.99
C GLU A 22 -34.45 -13.20 -17.90
N LEU A 23 -33.34 -12.57 -18.22
CA LEU A 23 -32.31 -12.18 -17.25
C LEU A 23 -32.82 -11.09 -16.31
N ILE A 24 -33.53 -10.08 -16.83
CA ILE A 24 -34.11 -9.01 -16.00
C ILE A 24 -35.13 -9.61 -15.05
N SER A 25 -36.06 -10.47 -15.54
CA SER A 25 -37.10 -11.07 -14.71
C SER A 25 -36.56 -12.05 -13.67
N SER A 26 -35.46 -12.74 -13.93
CA SER A 26 -34.82 -13.63 -12.96
C SER A 26 -34.05 -12.85 -11.89
N SER A 27 -33.39 -11.73 -12.24
CA SER A 27 -32.73 -10.85 -11.28
C SER A 27 -33.75 -10.11 -10.40
N GLU A 28 -34.89 -9.66 -10.91
CA GLU A 28 -35.94 -9.06 -10.10
C GLU A 28 -36.49 -10.04 -9.06
N ARG A 29 -36.78 -11.28 -9.43
CA ARG A 29 -37.25 -12.32 -8.48
C ARG A 29 -36.19 -12.67 -7.42
N PHE A 30 -34.90 -12.67 -7.79
CA PHE A 30 -33.83 -12.89 -6.85
C PHE A 30 -33.74 -11.74 -5.83
N ILE A 31 -33.78 -10.50 -6.31
CA ILE A 31 -33.76 -9.29 -5.49
C ILE A 31 -34.95 -9.26 -4.53
N ASP A 32 -36.15 -9.51 -5.01
CA ASP A 32 -37.36 -9.49 -4.18
C ASP A 32 -37.34 -10.58 -3.09
N ARG A 33 -36.84 -11.76 -3.41
CA ARG A 33 -36.75 -12.87 -2.45
C ARG A 33 -35.67 -12.63 -1.39
N ASN A 34 -34.58 -11.93 -1.74
CA ASN A 34 -33.45 -11.73 -0.88
C ASN A 34 -33.28 -10.28 -0.41
N LYS A 35 -34.26 -9.40 -0.62
CA LYS A 35 -34.14 -7.95 -0.33
C LYS A 35 -33.65 -7.63 1.07
N LYS A 36 -34.09 -8.37 2.10
CA LYS A 36 -33.62 -8.17 3.48
C LYS A 36 -32.13 -8.47 3.61
N MET A 37 -31.63 -9.56 3.01
CA MET A 37 -30.20 -9.91 3.02
C MET A 37 -29.37 -8.89 2.24
N ILE A 38 -29.85 -8.46 1.08
CA ILE A 38 -29.18 -7.45 0.24
C ILE A 38 -29.04 -6.13 1.00
N VAL A 39 -30.12 -5.67 1.65
CA VAL A 39 -30.10 -4.45 2.48
C VAL A 39 -29.13 -4.56 3.63
N ILE A 40 -29.08 -5.71 4.32
CA ILE A 40 -28.12 -5.94 5.42
C ILE A 40 -26.68 -5.90 4.90
N ILE A 41 -26.40 -6.59 3.79
CA ILE A 41 -25.04 -6.59 3.19
C ILE A 41 -24.65 -5.18 2.79
N LEU A 42 -25.56 -4.43 2.15
CA LEU A 42 -25.32 -3.05 1.76
C LEU A 42 -25.03 -2.15 2.98
N ALA A 43 -25.82 -2.31 4.05
CA ALA A 43 -25.61 -1.58 5.30
C ALA A 43 -24.25 -1.89 5.92
N VAL A 44 -23.82 -3.15 5.96
CA VAL A 44 -22.50 -3.56 6.46
C VAL A 44 -21.38 -2.93 5.62
N VAL A 45 -21.51 -2.93 4.28
CA VAL A 45 -20.54 -2.30 3.38
C VAL A 45 -20.46 -0.79 3.63
N VAL A 46 -21.60 -0.11 3.74
CA VAL A 46 -21.66 1.34 4.02
C VAL A 46 -21.03 1.66 5.39
N CYS A 47 -21.36 0.88 6.43
CA CYS A 47 -20.75 1.03 7.75
C CYS A 47 -19.23 0.78 7.73
N GLY A 48 -18.77 -0.20 6.97
CA GLY A 48 -17.34 -0.47 6.77
C GLY A 48 -16.61 0.69 6.10
N ILE A 49 -17.18 1.24 5.04
CA ILE A 49 -16.62 2.41 4.34
C ILE A 49 -16.62 3.64 5.26
N ALA A 50 -17.73 3.93 5.94
CA ALA A 50 -17.82 5.04 6.87
C ALA A 50 -16.81 4.91 8.03
N GLY A 51 -16.65 3.70 8.61
CA GLY A 51 -15.66 3.39 9.63
C GLY A 51 -14.22 3.61 9.15
N TYR A 52 -13.91 3.17 7.93
CA TYR A 52 -12.61 3.41 7.31
C TYR A 52 -12.30 4.91 7.13
N PHE A 53 -13.27 5.68 6.62
CA PHE A 53 -13.10 7.13 6.47
C PHE A 53 -12.96 7.85 7.81
N ALA A 54 -13.75 7.47 8.80
CA ALA A 54 -13.65 8.01 10.16
C ALA A 54 -12.26 7.74 10.76
N TYR A 55 -11.79 6.49 10.69
CA TYR A 55 -10.45 6.12 11.15
C TYR A 55 -9.36 6.91 10.42
N LYS A 56 -9.42 7.02 9.10
CA LYS A 56 -8.45 7.78 8.31
C LYS A 56 -8.43 9.26 8.70
N HIS A 57 -9.59 9.90 8.86
CA HIS A 57 -9.66 11.33 9.17
C HIS A 57 -9.36 11.66 10.62
N LEU A 58 -9.77 10.82 11.57
CA LEU A 58 -9.63 11.10 13.01
C LEU A 58 -8.31 10.61 13.59
N VAL A 59 -7.68 9.60 12.97
CA VAL A 59 -6.46 8.97 13.50
C VAL A 59 -5.26 9.17 12.58
N VAL A 60 -5.38 8.76 11.31
CA VAL A 60 -4.23 8.71 10.40
C VAL A 60 -3.76 10.12 9.99
N ILE A 61 -4.67 10.99 9.60
CA ILE A 61 -4.31 12.35 9.14
C ILE A 61 -3.67 13.20 10.23
N PRO A 62 -4.20 13.28 11.48
CA PRO A 62 -3.54 13.99 12.55
C PRO A 62 -2.16 13.44 12.88
N LYS A 63 -2.03 12.10 12.95
CA LYS A 63 -0.74 11.43 13.16
C LYS A 63 0.28 11.78 12.08
N GLU A 64 -0.12 11.76 10.81
CA GLU A 64 0.76 12.12 9.68
C GLU A 64 1.27 13.56 9.81
N LYS A 65 0.39 14.53 10.15
CA LYS A 65 0.80 15.94 10.32
C LYS A 65 1.83 16.12 11.42
N THR A 66 1.64 15.46 12.56
CA THR A 66 2.59 15.50 13.67
C THR A 66 3.91 14.85 13.26
N ALA A 67 3.86 13.65 12.69
CA ALA A 67 5.03 12.93 12.20
C ALA A 67 5.82 13.75 11.16
N GLN A 68 5.13 14.46 10.26
CA GLN A 68 5.77 15.30 9.24
C GLN A 68 6.51 16.50 9.87
N ALA A 69 5.93 17.14 10.88
CA ALA A 69 6.57 18.26 11.57
C ALA A 69 7.84 17.81 12.30
N GLU A 70 7.78 16.68 12.99
CA GLU A 70 8.94 16.11 13.70
C GLU A 70 10.01 15.59 12.72
N LEU A 71 9.59 14.96 11.63
CA LEU A 71 10.50 14.49 10.59
C LEU A 71 11.31 15.63 9.98
N PHE A 72 10.68 16.78 9.76
CA PHE A 72 11.37 17.96 9.24
C PHE A 72 12.57 18.38 10.12
N ALA A 73 12.42 18.35 11.44
CA ALA A 73 13.51 18.65 12.37
C ALA A 73 14.64 17.61 12.26
N ALA A 74 14.27 16.33 12.24
CA ALA A 74 15.24 15.24 12.08
C ALA A 74 15.99 15.29 10.73
N GLU A 75 15.31 15.67 9.64
CA GLU A 75 15.94 15.90 8.32
C GLU A 75 16.94 17.06 8.34
N GLN A 76 16.71 18.13 9.11
CA GLN A 76 17.70 19.20 9.24
C GLN A 76 18.97 18.72 9.94
N TYR A 77 18.84 17.88 10.98
CA TYR A 77 19.99 17.27 11.62
C TYR A 77 20.71 16.31 10.68
N PHE A 78 19.98 15.52 9.89
CA PHE A 78 20.56 14.64 8.87
C PHE A 78 21.39 15.43 7.84
N LYS A 79 20.84 16.54 7.30
CA LYS A 79 21.52 17.40 6.33
C LYS A 79 22.80 18.05 6.89
N ASN A 80 22.80 18.31 8.19
CA ASN A 80 23.96 18.90 8.89
C ASN A 80 24.94 17.83 9.42
N GLU A 81 24.72 16.55 9.07
CA GLU A 81 25.51 15.40 9.50
C GLU A 81 25.54 15.20 11.03
N ASP A 82 24.60 15.83 11.76
CA ASP A 82 24.41 15.60 13.20
C ASP A 82 23.56 14.32 13.40
N PHE A 83 24.15 13.19 13.06
CA PHE A 83 23.47 11.91 13.02
C PHE A 83 22.91 11.46 14.37
N ASP A 84 23.58 11.82 15.46
CA ASP A 84 23.10 11.42 16.79
C ASP A 84 21.80 12.17 17.15
N LYS A 85 21.69 13.48 16.84
CA LYS A 85 20.42 14.19 17.00
C LYS A 85 19.38 13.79 15.97
N ALA A 86 19.78 13.51 14.74
CA ALA A 86 18.85 12.98 13.76
C ALA A 86 18.21 11.67 14.24
N LEU A 87 19.00 10.73 14.76
CA LEU A 87 18.49 9.43 15.23
C LEU A 87 17.69 9.53 16.51
N LYS A 88 18.17 10.28 17.52
CA LYS A 88 17.64 10.25 18.89
C LYS A 88 16.77 11.47 19.25
N GLY A 89 16.84 12.53 18.44
CA GLY A 89 16.21 13.82 18.75
C GLY A 89 17.09 14.73 19.60
N ASP A 90 16.60 15.95 19.85
CA ASP A 90 17.30 17.01 20.57
C ASP A 90 16.67 17.33 21.95
N GLY A 91 15.70 16.53 22.35
CA GLY A 91 14.92 16.72 23.58
C GLY A 91 13.70 17.62 23.40
N LYS A 92 13.57 18.35 22.26
CA LYS A 92 12.36 19.10 21.87
C LYS A 92 11.63 18.41 20.73
N HIS A 93 12.38 17.85 19.79
CA HIS A 93 11.88 17.15 18.63
C HIS A 93 12.24 15.67 18.71
N ALA A 94 11.33 14.82 18.22
CA ALA A 94 11.53 13.40 18.14
C ALA A 94 12.63 13.07 17.12
N GLY A 95 13.48 12.08 17.46
CA GLY A 95 14.43 11.53 16.48
C GLY A 95 13.79 10.50 15.56
N LEU A 96 14.52 10.12 14.51
CA LEU A 96 14.06 9.17 13.49
C LEU A 96 13.64 7.83 14.09
N ILE A 97 14.34 7.34 15.13
CA ILE A 97 13.99 6.06 15.79
C ILE A 97 12.60 6.16 16.44
N ASN A 98 12.35 7.22 17.19
CA ASN A 98 11.06 7.44 17.83
C ASN A 98 9.93 7.62 16.78
N LEU A 99 10.23 8.33 15.68
CA LEU A 99 9.30 8.48 14.56
C LEU A 99 8.93 7.15 13.90
N MET A 100 9.88 6.24 13.77
CA MET A 100 9.60 4.89 13.27
C MET A 100 8.66 4.12 14.20
N GLU A 101 8.93 4.17 15.51
CA GLU A 101 8.17 3.43 16.52
C GLU A 101 6.74 3.96 16.68
N GLU A 102 6.56 5.28 16.81
CA GLU A 102 5.26 5.87 17.09
C GLU A 102 4.40 6.11 15.83
N TYR A 103 5.06 6.42 14.71
CA TYR A 103 4.42 6.84 13.47
C TYR A 103 4.71 5.93 12.27
N GLY A 104 5.21 4.71 12.47
CA GLY A 104 5.57 3.77 11.40
C GLY A 104 4.43 3.42 10.43
N SER A 105 3.16 3.59 10.85
CA SER A 105 2.00 3.43 9.97
C SER A 105 1.75 4.63 9.04
N THR A 106 2.41 5.78 9.27
CA THR A 106 2.33 7.00 8.46
C THR A 106 3.41 7.03 7.38
N ASN A 107 3.23 7.87 6.35
CA ASN A 107 4.27 8.04 5.32
C ASN A 107 5.54 8.67 5.90
N SER A 108 5.39 9.64 6.82
CA SER A 108 6.51 10.30 7.47
C SER A 108 7.29 9.36 8.38
N GLY A 109 6.62 8.47 9.13
CA GLY A 109 7.29 7.45 9.94
C GLY A 109 8.06 6.42 9.10
N LYS A 110 7.48 6.01 7.96
CA LYS A 110 8.20 5.16 7.00
C LYS A 110 9.41 5.87 6.39
N LEU A 111 9.29 7.16 6.06
CA LEU A 111 10.41 7.93 5.53
C LEU A 111 11.50 8.14 6.59
N ALA A 112 11.14 8.22 7.87
CA ALA A 112 12.10 8.21 8.97
C ALA A 112 12.96 6.94 8.97
N ALA A 113 12.37 5.78 8.66
CA ALA A 113 13.10 4.52 8.53
C ALA A 113 14.15 4.57 7.41
N TYR A 114 13.82 5.18 6.28
CA TYR A 114 14.79 5.38 5.19
C TYR A 114 15.97 6.26 5.61
N TYR A 115 15.71 7.39 6.27
CA TYR A 115 16.79 8.26 6.76
C TYR A 115 17.63 7.59 7.84
N ALA A 116 17.01 6.89 8.79
CA ALA A 116 17.73 6.14 9.82
C ALA A 116 18.62 5.06 9.21
N GLY A 117 18.11 4.32 8.22
CA GLY A 117 18.88 3.33 7.49
C GLY A 117 20.12 3.93 6.80
N ASN A 118 19.95 5.09 6.14
CA ASN A 118 21.08 5.80 5.54
C ASN A 118 22.14 6.22 6.58
N ILE A 119 21.72 6.72 7.74
CA ILE A 119 22.65 7.08 8.82
C ILE A 119 23.41 5.84 9.30
N TYR A 120 22.72 4.73 9.53
CA TYR A 120 23.37 3.50 9.99
C TYR A 120 24.34 2.93 8.96
N LEU A 121 24.05 3.06 7.65
CA LEU A 121 25.01 2.73 6.59
C LEU A 121 26.29 3.57 6.70
N GLN A 122 26.16 4.89 6.85
CA GLN A 122 27.30 5.80 6.98
C GLN A 122 28.10 5.55 8.25
N LYS A 123 27.45 5.08 9.33
CA LYS A 123 28.11 4.70 10.59
C LYS A 123 28.74 3.30 10.55
N GLY A 124 28.57 2.53 9.47
CA GLY A 124 29.03 1.15 9.37
C GLY A 124 28.20 0.15 10.19
N GLU A 125 27.03 0.55 10.66
CA GLU A 125 26.12 -0.29 11.45
C GLU A 125 25.15 -1.03 10.51
N TYR A 126 25.71 -1.84 9.62
CA TYR A 126 25.01 -2.41 8.45
C TYR A 126 23.78 -3.23 8.79
N GLN A 127 23.79 -4.01 9.88
CA GLN A 127 22.60 -4.77 10.27
C GLN A 127 21.43 -3.84 10.64
N LYS A 128 21.70 -2.78 11.40
CA LYS A 128 20.65 -1.80 11.74
C LYS A 128 20.17 -1.03 10.53
N ALA A 129 21.06 -0.78 9.57
CA ALA A 129 20.68 -0.16 8.31
C ALA A 129 19.67 -1.02 7.55
N ILE A 130 19.93 -2.33 7.44
CA ILE A 130 19.00 -3.28 6.80
C ILE A 130 17.66 -3.33 7.54
N ASP A 131 17.68 -3.41 8.87
CA ASP A 131 16.49 -3.46 9.69
C ASP A 131 15.59 -2.22 9.44
N CYS A 132 16.20 -1.02 9.48
CA CYS A 132 15.47 0.22 9.18
C CYS A 132 14.97 0.29 7.73
N LEU A 133 15.83 -0.01 6.74
CA LEU A 133 15.45 0.05 5.33
C LEU A 133 14.35 -0.94 4.97
N SER A 134 14.28 -2.07 5.66
CA SER A 134 13.23 -3.08 5.43
C SER A 134 11.83 -2.60 5.85
N GLU A 135 11.74 -1.65 6.79
CA GLU A 135 10.48 -1.04 7.22
C GLU A 135 9.98 0.03 6.24
N TYR A 136 10.87 0.56 5.40
CA TYR A 136 10.50 1.54 4.38
C TYR A 136 9.88 0.88 3.17
N THR A 137 8.58 1.14 2.96
CA THR A 137 7.82 0.60 1.81
C THR A 137 7.37 1.74 0.89
N PRO A 138 8.25 2.21 -0.04
CA PRO A 138 7.91 3.29 -0.95
C PRO A 138 6.86 2.87 -1.98
N ASN A 139 6.01 3.82 -2.38
CA ASN A 139 5.00 3.61 -3.40
C ASN A 139 5.55 3.80 -4.83
N ASP A 140 6.65 4.53 -4.98
CA ASP A 140 7.27 4.79 -6.27
C ASP A 140 8.43 3.84 -6.57
N GLY A 141 8.62 3.55 -7.87
CA GLY A 141 9.62 2.57 -8.31
C GLY A 141 11.07 3.05 -8.11
N PHE A 142 11.32 4.36 -8.18
CA PHE A 142 12.66 4.92 -8.01
C PHE A 142 13.15 4.72 -6.57
N MET A 143 12.36 5.16 -5.59
CA MET A 143 12.71 5.00 -4.17
C MET A 143 12.81 3.52 -3.77
N LYS A 144 11.97 2.66 -4.36
CA LYS A 144 12.05 1.21 -4.15
C LYS A 144 13.38 0.64 -4.62
N SER A 145 13.82 1.02 -5.82
CA SER A 145 15.10 0.57 -6.37
C SER A 145 16.27 1.11 -5.56
N GLN A 146 16.22 2.37 -5.16
CA GLN A 146 17.25 2.98 -4.33
C GLN A 146 17.35 2.31 -2.96
N THR A 147 16.23 2.02 -2.31
CA THR A 147 16.21 1.32 -1.01
C THR A 147 16.81 -0.08 -1.14
N LYS A 148 16.47 -0.81 -2.19
CA LYS A 148 17.07 -2.13 -2.46
C LYS A 148 18.57 -2.05 -2.69
N ALA A 149 19.05 -1.05 -3.43
CA ALA A 149 20.49 -0.84 -3.65
C ALA A 149 21.23 -0.60 -2.32
N LEU A 150 20.70 0.28 -1.46
CA LEU A 150 21.27 0.54 -0.14
C LEU A 150 21.28 -0.73 0.75
N MET A 151 20.25 -1.55 0.69
CA MET A 151 20.22 -2.83 1.39
C MET A 151 21.25 -3.81 0.81
N GLY A 152 21.39 -3.84 -0.51
CA GLY A 152 22.42 -4.63 -1.21
C GLY A 152 23.82 -4.26 -0.76
N ASP A 153 24.13 -2.95 -0.69
CA ASP A 153 25.41 -2.45 -0.19
C ASP A 153 25.65 -2.91 1.25
N ALA A 154 24.64 -2.79 2.13
CA ALA A 154 24.76 -3.25 3.52
C ALA A 154 25.00 -4.76 3.62
N TYR A 155 24.32 -5.58 2.81
CA TYR A 155 24.53 -7.02 2.77
C TYR A 155 25.95 -7.39 2.24
N ALA A 156 26.42 -6.66 1.24
CA ALA A 156 27.77 -6.85 0.70
C ALA A 156 28.86 -6.57 1.77
N GLU A 157 28.70 -5.50 2.55
CA GLU A 157 29.59 -5.17 3.67
C GLU A 157 29.57 -6.23 4.78
N LEU A 158 28.41 -6.84 5.02
CA LEU A 158 28.27 -7.99 5.92
C LEU A 158 28.75 -9.32 5.31
N LYS A 159 29.29 -9.31 4.07
CA LYS A 159 29.70 -10.50 3.29
C LYS A 159 28.56 -11.50 3.04
N GLN A 160 27.31 -11.03 3.05
CA GLN A 160 26.14 -11.83 2.74
C GLN A 160 25.78 -11.66 1.25
N PHE A 161 26.69 -12.08 0.37
CA PHE A 161 26.62 -11.82 -1.08
C PHE A 161 25.36 -12.39 -1.74
N ASP A 162 24.86 -13.52 -1.28
CA ASP A 162 23.63 -14.12 -1.82
C ASP A 162 22.41 -13.18 -1.67
N LYS A 163 22.35 -12.45 -0.53
CA LYS A 163 21.27 -11.48 -0.28
C LYS A 163 21.50 -10.11 -0.91
N ALA A 164 22.72 -9.81 -1.28
CA ALA A 164 23.07 -8.55 -1.93
C ALA A 164 22.64 -8.51 -3.41
N ILE A 165 22.37 -9.67 -4.02
CA ILE A 165 22.06 -9.81 -5.46
C ILE A 165 20.53 -9.84 -5.70
N ASP A 166 19.71 -10.16 -4.71
CA ASP A 166 18.23 -10.23 -4.78
C ASP A 166 17.57 -8.83 -4.78
#